data_69dff6f36e4760dd46c7cf63dfba7877
#
_entry.id   69dff6f36e4760dd46c7cf63dfba7877
#
_cell.length_a   1.000
_cell.length_b   1.000
_cell.length_c   1.000
_cell.angle_alpha   90.00
_cell.angle_beta   90.00
_cell.angle_gamma   90.00
#
_symmetry.space_group_name_H-M   'P 1'
#
loop_
_entity.id
_entity.type
_entity.pdbx_description
1 polymer ?
#
loop_
_entity_poly.entity_id
_entity_poly.type
_entity_poly.pdbx_seq_one_letter_code
_entity_poly.pdbx_strand_id
1 'polypeptide(L)'
;MLAYEKLLGGELLTAEEFSELILNKDKYYAIFQREAKKLTEKIFGNKIYIRGLIEITNCCRNDCYYCGIRKSNDKVERYSLTDKEILECCEEGFEAGFRTFVLQGGELKKDYVPLVKEIRKRYPDCAITLSLGELDSDDYRALKEAGADRYLLRHETADDEHYRKLHPENMKLENRMKCLEELKKTGFQTGCGFMVGSPYQTVETIAKDLKFIQDFKPHMVGVGPFIPQCDTPFKDEKAGSVELTLYLLSILRLMIPNLLLPATTALGSIKEGGREEGILHGANVVMPNISPMTAREKYQLYNNKLKTGAETKEGLKLLEESLNKIGRTISFERGDYK
;
A
#
# COMPACT_ATOMS: atom_id res chain seq x y z
N MET A 1 29.49 -13.00 8.91
CA MET A 1 29.10 -11.69 8.34
C MET A 1 27.98 -11.13 9.18
N LEU A 2 28.02 -9.85 9.52
CA LEU A 2 26.98 -9.22 10.34
C LEU A 2 25.69 -9.02 9.52
N ALA A 3 24.52 -9.00 10.17
CA ALA A 3 23.23 -8.90 9.48
C ALA A 3 23.13 -7.66 8.55
N TYR A 4 23.69 -6.51 8.98
CA TYR A 4 23.68 -5.31 8.14
C TYR A 4 24.57 -5.43 6.89
N GLU A 5 25.70 -6.15 6.96
CA GLU A 5 26.59 -6.40 5.82
C GLU A 5 25.90 -7.31 4.80
N LYS A 6 25.22 -8.35 5.27
CA LYS A 6 24.39 -9.23 4.43
C LYS A 6 23.32 -8.44 3.68
N LEU A 7 22.56 -7.57 4.40
CA LEU A 7 21.53 -6.76 3.77
C LEU A 7 22.10 -5.85 2.67
N LEU A 8 23.20 -5.17 2.95
CA LEU A 8 23.87 -4.30 1.97
C LEU A 8 24.48 -5.09 0.81
N GLY A 9 24.90 -6.33 1.04
CA GLY A 9 25.39 -7.25 0.03
C GLY A 9 24.30 -7.93 -0.81
N GLY A 10 23.02 -7.74 -0.47
CA GLY A 10 21.89 -8.37 -1.15
C GLY A 10 21.71 -9.85 -0.81
N GLU A 11 22.25 -10.29 0.32
CA GLU A 11 22.10 -11.65 0.81
C GLU A 11 20.78 -11.85 1.55
N LEU A 12 20.32 -13.10 1.61
CA LEU A 12 19.10 -13.45 2.36
C LEU A 12 19.38 -13.44 3.87
N LEU A 13 18.43 -12.89 4.62
CA LEU A 13 18.48 -12.83 6.07
C LEU A 13 17.51 -13.85 6.69
N THR A 14 17.84 -14.27 7.92
CA THR A 14 16.91 -15.01 8.78
C THR A 14 15.99 -14.04 9.55
N ALA A 15 14.95 -14.56 10.19
CA ALA A 15 14.07 -13.74 11.04
C ALA A 15 14.83 -13.14 12.24
N GLU A 16 15.78 -13.88 12.82
CA GLU A 16 16.63 -13.41 13.91
C GLU A 16 17.55 -12.28 13.48
N GLU A 17 18.10 -12.34 12.27
CA GLU A 17 18.94 -11.27 11.68
C GLU A 17 18.09 -10.02 11.41
N PHE A 18 16.85 -10.15 10.94
CA PHE A 18 15.93 -9.02 10.84
C PHE A 18 15.62 -8.41 12.21
N SER A 19 15.40 -9.25 13.25
CA SER A 19 15.22 -8.78 14.63
C SER A 19 16.42 -8.00 15.13
N GLU A 20 17.64 -8.48 14.85
CA GLU A 20 18.90 -7.78 15.18
C GLU A 20 18.96 -6.40 14.54
N LEU A 21 18.60 -6.29 13.25
CA LEU A 21 18.59 -5.00 12.53
C LEU A 21 17.58 -4.03 13.14
N ILE A 22 16.38 -4.50 13.50
CA ILE A 22 15.33 -3.67 14.10
C ILE A 22 15.73 -3.18 15.48
N LEU A 23 16.29 -4.04 16.33
CA LEU A 23 16.75 -3.71 17.68
C LEU A 23 17.92 -2.71 17.65
N ASN A 24 18.75 -2.75 16.61
CA ASN A 24 19.88 -1.84 16.41
C ASN A 24 19.54 -0.68 15.45
N LYS A 25 18.27 -0.31 15.32
CA LYS A 25 17.77 0.73 14.40
C LYS A 25 18.63 2.00 14.47
N ASP A 26 18.86 2.53 15.65
CA ASP A 26 19.57 3.81 15.83
C ASP A 26 21.01 3.79 15.24
N LYS A 27 21.66 2.63 15.31
CA LYS A 27 23.00 2.43 14.74
C LYS A 27 23.00 2.44 13.21
N TYR A 28 21.97 1.88 12.57
CA TYR A 28 21.95 1.66 11.13
C TYR A 28 21.04 2.61 10.38
N TYR A 29 20.22 3.42 11.05
CA TYR A 29 19.22 4.28 10.45
C TYR A 29 19.77 5.16 9.31
N ALA A 30 20.79 5.97 9.60
CA ALA A 30 21.38 6.88 8.62
C ALA A 30 22.10 6.12 7.48
N ILE A 31 22.69 4.97 7.79
CA ILE A 31 23.38 4.13 6.78
C ILE A 31 22.35 3.59 5.79
N PHE A 32 21.27 2.97 6.28
CA PHE A 32 20.26 2.36 5.43
C PHE A 32 19.47 3.41 4.63
N GLN A 33 19.15 4.56 5.22
CA GLN A 33 18.55 5.68 4.50
C GLN A 33 19.41 6.09 3.30
N ARG A 34 20.69 6.34 3.54
CA ARG A 34 21.62 6.77 2.49
C ARG A 34 21.75 5.72 1.37
N GLU A 35 21.94 4.46 1.73
CA GLU A 35 22.14 3.40 0.74
C GLU A 35 20.83 3.07 0.00
N ALA A 36 19.67 3.07 0.67
CA ALA A 36 18.36 2.93 0.04
C ALA A 36 18.07 4.07 -0.95
N LYS A 37 18.38 5.33 -0.56
CA LYS A 37 18.26 6.49 -1.45
C LYS A 37 19.12 6.32 -2.70
N LYS A 38 20.39 6.00 -2.56
CA LYS A 38 21.31 5.76 -3.69
C LYS A 38 20.83 4.65 -4.61
N LEU A 39 20.35 3.55 -4.02
CA LEU A 39 19.85 2.41 -4.78
C LEU A 39 18.57 2.77 -5.56
N THR A 40 17.67 3.53 -4.94
CA THR A 40 16.47 4.03 -5.61
C THR A 40 16.83 4.94 -6.79
N GLU A 41 17.77 5.86 -6.59
CA GLU A 41 18.29 6.77 -7.64
C GLU A 41 18.94 5.99 -8.78
N LYS A 42 19.72 4.96 -8.47
CA LYS A 42 20.36 4.10 -9.48
C LYS A 42 19.33 3.36 -10.36
N ILE A 43 18.23 2.90 -9.79
CA ILE A 43 17.25 2.05 -10.50
C ILE A 43 16.17 2.88 -11.19
N PHE A 44 15.64 3.91 -10.51
CA PHE A 44 14.48 4.68 -10.95
C PHE A 44 14.83 6.12 -11.36
N GLY A 45 16.09 6.53 -11.21
CA GLY A 45 16.48 7.93 -11.36
C GLY A 45 15.84 8.81 -10.29
N ASN A 46 15.38 9.99 -10.70
CA ASN A 46 14.63 10.91 -9.84
C ASN A 46 13.10 10.76 -9.97
N LYS A 47 12.63 9.74 -10.71
CA LYS A 47 11.22 9.55 -11.02
C LYS A 47 10.43 8.98 -9.85
N ILE A 48 9.27 9.58 -9.56
CA ILE A 48 8.26 9.08 -8.64
C ILE A 48 7.01 8.78 -9.44
N TYR A 49 6.61 7.51 -9.46
CA TYR A 49 5.41 7.07 -10.16
C TYR A 49 4.15 7.54 -9.42
N ILE A 50 3.22 8.16 -10.14
CA ILE A 50 1.91 8.50 -9.60
C ILE A 50 0.86 7.49 -10.04
N ARG A 51 -0.04 7.14 -9.11
CA ARG A 51 -1.17 6.25 -9.38
C ARG A 51 -2.45 6.90 -8.90
N GLY A 52 -3.44 7.01 -9.79
CA GLY A 52 -4.76 7.56 -9.45
C GLY A 52 -5.53 6.58 -8.57
N LEU A 53 -5.70 6.91 -7.29
CA LEU A 53 -6.46 6.11 -6.33
C LEU A 53 -7.94 6.45 -6.42
N ILE A 54 -8.78 5.44 -6.65
CA ILE A 54 -10.24 5.54 -6.65
C ILE A 54 -10.78 4.66 -5.52
N GLU A 55 -11.34 5.29 -4.49
CA GLU A 55 -11.97 4.64 -3.33
C GLU A 55 -13.41 4.30 -3.69
N ILE A 56 -13.62 3.10 -4.26
CA ILE A 56 -14.88 2.74 -4.93
C ILE A 56 -16.03 2.42 -3.98
N THR A 57 -15.75 2.00 -2.74
CA THR A 57 -16.78 1.72 -1.73
C THR A 57 -16.18 1.65 -0.33
N ASN A 58 -16.91 2.14 0.66
CA ASN A 58 -16.59 1.92 2.08
C ASN A 58 -17.47 0.83 2.73
N CYS A 59 -18.30 0.14 1.96
CA CYS A 59 -18.98 -1.06 2.43
C CYS A 59 -18.00 -2.22 2.50
N CYS A 60 -17.95 -2.94 3.62
CA CYS A 60 -17.05 -4.08 3.82
C CYS A 60 -17.78 -5.20 4.54
N ARG A 61 -17.53 -6.46 4.15
CA ARG A 61 -18.08 -7.64 4.84
C ARG A 61 -17.28 -8.04 6.07
N ASN A 62 -16.04 -7.55 6.19
CA ASN A 62 -15.10 -7.89 7.25
C ASN A 62 -15.20 -6.93 8.43
N ASP A 63 -14.73 -7.39 9.59
CA ASP A 63 -14.84 -6.65 10.84
C ASP A 63 -13.47 -6.47 11.53
N CYS A 64 -12.44 -6.18 10.74
CA CYS A 64 -11.06 -5.95 11.24
C CYS A 64 -11.06 -4.88 12.34
N TYR A 65 -10.38 -5.15 13.46
CA TYR A 65 -10.47 -4.35 14.69
C TYR A 65 -9.83 -2.96 14.58
N TYR A 66 -9.01 -2.73 13.56
CA TYR A 66 -8.30 -1.48 13.30
C TYR A 66 -8.97 -0.58 12.25
N CYS A 67 -9.94 -1.10 11.49
CA CYS A 67 -10.40 -0.45 10.26
C CYS A 67 -11.68 0.35 10.47
N GLY A 68 -11.66 1.64 10.13
CA GLY A 68 -12.83 2.51 10.28
C GLY A 68 -14.02 2.15 9.38
N ILE A 69 -13.79 1.43 8.26
CA ILE A 69 -14.89 0.97 7.39
C ILE A 69 -15.33 -0.46 7.70
N ARG A 70 -14.95 -1.02 8.85
CA ARG A 70 -15.37 -2.34 9.32
C ARG A 70 -16.90 -2.49 9.33
N LYS A 71 -17.36 -3.74 9.17
CA LYS A 71 -18.80 -4.05 9.05
C LYS A 71 -19.63 -3.50 10.22
N SER A 72 -19.15 -3.69 11.46
CA SER A 72 -19.88 -3.30 12.69
C SER A 72 -19.83 -1.79 12.97
N ASN A 73 -19.10 -0.98 12.20
CA ASN A 73 -19.13 0.46 12.39
C ASN A 73 -20.39 1.05 11.80
N ASP A 74 -21.39 1.36 12.63
CA ASP A 74 -22.69 1.92 12.29
C ASP A 74 -22.68 3.47 12.18
N LYS A 75 -21.56 4.12 12.57
CA LYS A 75 -21.40 5.57 12.48
C LYS A 75 -20.91 6.04 11.12
N VAL A 76 -20.50 5.11 10.25
CA VAL A 76 -20.00 5.44 8.91
C VAL A 76 -21.16 5.51 7.92
N GLU A 77 -21.30 6.65 7.27
CA GLU A 77 -22.21 6.77 6.14
C GLU A 77 -21.66 5.95 4.96
N ARG A 78 -22.37 4.85 4.63
CA ARG A 78 -21.96 3.91 3.59
C ARG A 78 -22.22 4.44 2.20
N TYR A 79 -21.29 4.15 1.28
CA TYR A 79 -21.46 4.44 -0.15
C TYR A 79 -20.83 3.34 -1.00
N SER A 80 -21.25 3.28 -2.23
CA SER A 80 -20.59 2.56 -3.31
C SER A 80 -20.73 3.38 -4.57
N LEU A 81 -19.63 3.68 -5.24
CA LEU A 81 -19.67 4.36 -6.54
C LEU A 81 -20.29 3.44 -7.59
N THR A 82 -21.08 3.99 -8.47
CA THR A 82 -21.56 3.33 -9.68
C THR A 82 -20.39 3.12 -10.66
N ASP A 83 -20.54 2.17 -11.56
CA ASP A 83 -19.54 1.94 -12.62
C ASP A 83 -19.32 3.20 -13.47
N LYS A 84 -20.39 4.01 -13.68
CA LYS A 84 -20.31 5.29 -14.38
C LYS A 84 -19.42 6.29 -13.64
N GLU A 85 -19.62 6.48 -12.32
CA GLU A 85 -18.80 7.39 -11.51
C GLU A 85 -17.33 6.95 -11.46
N ILE A 86 -17.07 5.62 -11.42
CA ILE A 86 -15.70 5.11 -11.48
C ILE A 86 -15.04 5.40 -12.83
N LEU A 87 -15.78 5.24 -13.92
CA LEU A 87 -15.30 5.54 -15.27
C LEU A 87 -15.04 7.06 -15.46
N GLU A 88 -15.88 7.91 -14.89
CA GLU A 88 -15.66 9.37 -14.85
C GLU A 88 -14.36 9.71 -14.10
N CYS A 89 -14.09 9.08 -12.94
CA CYS A 89 -12.79 9.23 -12.24
C CYS A 89 -11.60 8.76 -13.09
N CYS A 90 -11.76 7.68 -13.87
CA CYS A 90 -10.71 7.21 -14.78
C CYS A 90 -10.47 8.21 -15.92
N GLU A 91 -11.51 8.81 -16.47
CA GLU A 91 -11.42 9.82 -17.53
C GLU A 91 -10.69 11.07 -17.05
N GLU A 92 -11.14 11.66 -15.94
CA GLU A 92 -10.48 12.82 -15.34
C GLU A 92 -9.02 12.53 -14.98
N GLY A 93 -8.75 11.33 -14.42
CA GLY A 93 -7.40 10.89 -14.12
C GLY A 93 -6.53 10.75 -15.37
N PHE A 94 -7.07 10.17 -16.44
CA PHE A 94 -6.36 10.03 -17.73
C PHE A 94 -6.01 11.38 -18.35
N GLU A 95 -6.95 12.33 -18.35
CA GLU A 95 -6.75 13.69 -18.83
C GLU A 95 -5.72 14.47 -17.99
N ALA A 96 -5.67 14.19 -16.67
CA ALA A 96 -4.66 14.73 -15.76
C ALA A 96 -3.28 14.06 -15.93
N GLY A 97 -3.14 13.04 -16.78
CA GLY A 97 -1.89 12.37 -17.12
C GLY A 97 -1.65 11.03 -16.42
N PHE A 98 -2.52 10.59 -15.52
CA PHE A 98 -2.36 9.28 -14.88
C PHE A 98 -2.38 8.14 -15.90
N ARG A 99 -1.50 7.17 -15.72
CA ARG A 99 -1.41 5.93 -16.53
C ARG A 99 -1.53 4.68 -15.67
N THR A 100 -1.99 4.83 -14.43
CA THR A 100 -2.35 3.75 -13.52
C THR A 100 -3.56 4.16 -12.70
N PHE A 101 -4.60 3.34 -12.73
CA PHE A 101 -5.78 3.45 -11.86
C PHE A 101 -5.71 2.38 -10.77
N VAL A 102 -5.99 2.77 -9.53
CA VAL A 102 -6.06 1.87 -8.38
C VAL A 102 -7.48 1.87 -7.87
N LEU A 103 -8.21 0.78 -8.09
CA LEU A 103 -9.54 0.58 -7.55
C LEU A 103 -9.43 -0.05 -6.15
N GLN A 104 -9.72 0.73 -5.13
CA GLN A 104 -9.64 0.29 -3.74
C GLN A 104 -11.01 0.40 -3.07
N GLY A 105 -11.36 -0.61 -2.28
CA GLY A 105 -12.61 -0.58 -1.54
C GLY A 105 -12.62 -1.51 -0.34
N GLY A 106 -13.71 -1.45 0.42
CA GLY A 106 -14.04 -2.51 1.36
C GLY A 106 -14.30 -3.81 0.60
N GLU A 107 -14.08 -4.93 1.27
CA GLU A 107 -14.28 -6.25 0.69
C GLU A 107 -15.77 -6.56 0.55
N LEU A 108 -16.23 -6.65 -0.68
CA LEU A 108 -17.61 -6.97 -1.05
C LEU A 108 -17.66 -8.12 -2.07
N LYS A 109 -18.72 -8.88 -2.03
CA LYS A 109 -19.03 -9.87 -3.08
C LYS A 109 -19.76 -9.14 -4.23
N LYS A 110 -19.00 -8.47 -5.10
CA LYS A 110 -19.50 -7.79 -6.31
C LYS A 110 -18.66 -8.25 -7.51
N ASP A 111 -19.32 -8.49 -8.64
CA ASP A 111 -18.63 -8.75 -9.91
C ASP A 111 -18.08 -7.44 -10.49
N TYR A 112 -16.77 -7.32 -10.53
CA TYR A 112 -16.03 -6.18 -11.12
C TYR A 112 -15.48 -6.48 -12.52
N VAL A 113 -15.71 -7.68 -13.06
CA VAL A 113 -15.20 -8.09 -14.38
C VAL A 113 -15.70 -7.17 -15.50
N PRO A 114 -17.02 -6.83 -15.58
CA PRO A 114 -17.51 -5.91 -16.61
C PRO A 114 -16.87 -4.53 -16.54
N LEU A 115 -16.69 -3.97 -15.34
CA LEU A 115 -16.06 -2.68 -15.12
C LEU A 115 -14.58 -2.70 -15.57
N VAL A 116 -13.82 -3.74 -15.18
CA VAL A 116 -12.41 -3.88 -15.56
C VAL A 116 -12.26 -3.98 -17.08
N LYS A 117 -13.14 -4.74 -17.76
CA LYS A 117 -13.17 -4.83 -19.22
C LYS A 117 -13.41 -3.47 -19.88
N GLU A 118 -14.35 -2.69 -19.34
CA GLU A 118 -14.67 -1.38 -19.90
C GLU A 118 -13.53 -0.37 -19.68
N ILE A 119 -12.88 -0.38 -18.50
CA ILE A 119 -11.69 0.45 -18.25
C ILE A 119 -10.56 0.05 -19.21
N ARG A 120 -10.29 -1.25 -19.40
CA ARG A 120 -9.26 -1.74 -20.31
C ARG A 120 -9.53 -1.33 -21.75
N LYS A 121 -10.79 -1.39 -22.17
CA LYS A 121 -11.21 -0.99 -23.52
C LYS A 121 -10.98 0.50 -23.77
N ARG A 122 -11.31 1.35 -22.79
CA ARG A 122 -11.15 2.83 -22.93
C ARG A 122 -9.69 3.26 -22.81
N TYR A 123 -8.92 2.59 -21.94
CA TYR A 123 -7.55 2.98 -21.59
C TYR A 123 -6.59 1.79 -21.74
N PRO A 124 -6.33 1.32 -22.99
CA PRO A 124 -5.54 0.11 -23.25
C PRO A 124 -4.12 0.18 -22.69
N ASP A 125 -3.52 1.38 -22.66
CA ASP A 125 -2.15 1.60 -22.20
C ASP A 125 -2.03 1.89 -20.70
N CYS A 126 -3.15 2.03 -19.98
CA CYS A 126 -3.14 2.26 -18.55
C CYS A 126 -3.03 0.95 -17.76
N ALA A 127 -2.37 0.98 -16.62
CA ALA A 127 -2.39 -0.12 -15.69
C ALA A 127 -3.63 -0.06 -14.79
N ILE A 128 -4.27 -1.22 -14.57
CA ILE A 128 -5.38 -1.39 -13.65
C ILE A 128 -4.89 -2.18 -12.44
N THR A 129 -4.93 -1.54 -11.28
CA THR A 129 -4.57 -2.15 -10.00
C THR A 129 -5.82 -2.33 -9.15
N LEU A 130 -6.01 -3.52 -8.59
CA LEU A 130 -7.15 -3.84 -7.74
C LEU A 130 -6.71 -4.01 -6.28
N SER A 131 -7.52 -3.56 -5.34
CA SER A 131 -7.37 -3.78 -3.90
C SER A 131 -8.77 -3.95 -3.29
N LEU A 132 -9.33 -5.17 -3.48
CA LEU A 132 -10.74 -5.51 -3.26
C LEU A 132 -10.91 -6.60 -2.19
N GLY A 133 -9.84 -6.92 -1.44
CA GLY A 133 -9.86 -7.96 -0.42
C GLY A 133 -9.63 -9.36 -0.95
N GLU A 134 -10.10 -10.36 -0.21
CA GLU A 134 -9.96 -11.78 -0.53
C GLU A 134 -11.08 -12.22 -1.47
N LEU A 135 -10.69 -12.85 -2.59
CA LEU A 135 -11.60 -13.41 -3.58
C LEU A 135 -11.29 -14.89 -3.83
N ASP A 136 -12.16 -15.58 -4.54
CA ASP A 136 -11.91 -16.94 -4.97
C ASP A 136 -10.94 -16.97 -6.17
N SER A 137 -10.27 -18.11 -6.39
CA SER A 137 -9.29 -18.27 -7.48
C SER A 137 -9.89 -18.04 -8.87
N ASP A 138 -11.17 -18.36 -9.06
CA ASP A 138 -11.88 -18.12 -10.32
C ASP A 138 -12.13 -16.64 -10.55
N ASP A 139 -12.49 -15.89 -9.51
CA ASP A 139 -12.65 -14.43 -9.56
C ASP A 139 -11.33 -13.74 -9.89
N TYR A 140 -10.20 -14.17 -9.29
CA TYR A 140 -8.88 -13.64 -9.64
C TYR A 140 -8.54 -13.87 -11.10
N ARG A 141 -8.80 -15.08 -11.64
CA ARG A 141 -8.56 -15.38 -13.06
C ARG A 141 -9.44 -14.52 -13.96
N ALA A 142 -10.73 -14.43 -13.68
CA ALA A 142 -11.66 -13.63 -14.46
C ALA A 142 -11.28 -12.14 -14.50
N LEU A 143 -10.83 -11.57 -13.37
CA LEU A 143 -10.35 -10.18 -13.29
C LEU A 143 -9.03 -10.00 -14.07
N LYS A 144 -8.13 -10.98 -14.02
CA LYS A 144 -6.89 -10.96 -14.80
C LYS A 144 -7.16 -11.02 -16.31
N GLU A 145 -8.02 -11.90 -16.75
CA GLU A 145 -8.46 -12.03 -18.13
C GLU A 145 -9.22 -10.80 -18.63
N ALA A 146 -9.96 -10.12 -17.73
CA ALA A 146 -10.60 -8.86 -18.03
C ALA A 146 -9.61 -7.70 -18.27
N GLY A 147 -8.34 -7.88 -17.90
CA GLY A 147 -7.27 -6.92 -18.16
C GLY A 147 -6.71 -6.23 -16.92
N ALA A 148 -7.00 -6.69 -15.70
CA ALA A 148 -6.34 -6.16 -14.52
C ALA A 148 -4.87 -6.60 -14.49
N ASP A 149 -3.97 -5.65 -14.20
CA ASP A 149 -2.51 -5.87 -14.23
C ASP A 149 -1.96 -6.26 -12.86
N ARG A 150 -2.44 -5.59 -11.80
CA ARG A 150 -1.88 -5.65 -10.45
C ARG A 150 -2.97 -5.89 -9.42
N TYR A 151 -2.59 -6.57 -8.34
CA TYR A 151 -3.46 -6.74 -7.19
C TYR A 151 -2.70 -6.49 -5.90
N LEU A 152 -3.23 -5.65 -5.02
CA LEU A 152 -2.69 -5.40 -3.69
C LEU A 152 -3.58 -6.06 -2.64
N LEU A 153 -3.04 -7.02 -1.91
CA LEU A 153 -3.68 -7.65 -0.76
C LEU A 153 -2.69 -7.63 0.42
N ARG A 154 -2.89 -6.72 1.37
CA ARG A 154 -2.01 -6.64 2.54
C ARG A 154 -2.21 -7.87 3.41
N HIS A 155 -1.11 -8.52 3.83
CA HIS A 155 -1.15 -9.64 4.76
C HIS A 155 -1.38 -9.19 6.20
N GLU A 156 -1.11 -7.91 6.50
CA GLU A 156 -1.23 -7.20 7.77
C GLU A 156 -0.24 -7.68 8.85
N THR A 157 0.05 -8.96 8.91
CA THR A 157 1.13 -9.61 9.65
C THR A 157 1.32 -11.03 9.16
N ALA A 158 2.54 -11.55 9.20
CA ALA A 158 2.88 -12.94 8.89
C ALA A 158 2.90 -13.82 10.15
N ASP A 159 2.49 -13.29 11.30
CA ASP A 159 2.37 -14.01 12.57
C ASP A 159 0.90 -14.33 12.86
N ASP A 160 0.56 -15.62 12.99
CA ASP A 160 -0.83 -16.07 13.15
C ASP A 160 -1.45 -15.64 14.50
N GLU A 161 -0.67 -15.58 15.57
CA GLU A 161 -1.16 -15.10 16.87
C GLU A 161 -1.47 -13.59 16.82
N HIS A 162 -0.58 -12.81 16.21
CA HIS A 162 -0.79 -11.38 15.99
C HIS A 162 -1.99 -11.15 15.06
N TYR A 163 -2.13 -11.93 13.98
CA TYR A 163 -3.25 -11.82 13.04
C TYR A 163 -4.61 -12.01 13.74
N ARG A 164 -4.72 -13.00 14.64
CA ARG A 164 -5.93 -13.24 15.45
C ARG A 164 -6.26 -12.10 16.41
N LYS A 165 -5.27 -11.34 16.86
CA LYS A 165 -5.49 -10.16 17.72
C LYS A 165 -5.98 -8.95 16.92
N LEU A 166 -5.73 -8.90 15.60
CA LEU A 166 -6.14 -7.82 14.71
C LEU A 166 -7.49 -8.07 14.03
N HIS A 167 -7.94 -9.32 13.97
CA HIS A 167 -9.09 -9.74 13.16
C HIS A 167 -10.06 -10.63 13.95
N PRO A 168 -11.35 -10.67 13.56
CA PRO A 168 -12.32 -11.58 14.15
C PRO A 168 -12.00 -13.05 13.82
N GLU A 169 -12.52 -13.96 14.63
CA GLU A 169 -12.19 -15.41 14.57
C GLU A 169 -12.47 -16.07 13.20
N ASN A 170 -13.41 -15.56 12.43
CA ASN A 170 -13.74 -16.08 11.11
C ASN A 170 -12.72 -15.69 10.03
N MET A 171 -11.81 -14.77 10.31
CA MET A 171 -10.70 -14.42 9.43
C MET A 171 -9.43 -15.18 9.84
N LYS A 172 -8.81 -15.87 8.89
CA LYS A 172 -7.63 -16.69 9.12
C LYS A 172 -6.45 -16.22 8.27
N LEU A 173 -5.27 -16.13 8.88
CA LEU A 173 -4.03 -15.80 8.17
C LEU A 173 -3.75 -16.76 7.02
N GLU A 174 -3.99 -18.06 7.22
CA GLU A 174 -3.81 -19.09 6.20
C GLU A 174 -4.58 -18.75 4.90
N ASN A 175 -5.84 -18.32 5.02
CA ASN A 175 -6.63 -17.92 3.85
C ASN A 175 -6.05 -16.69 3.16
N ARG A 176 -5.58 -15.68 3.93
CA ARG A 176 -4.92 -14.50 3.41
C ARG A 176 -3.65 -14.86 2.61
N MET A 177 -2.82 -15.74 3.16
CA MET A 177 -1.60 -16.22 2.51
C MET A 177 -1.91 -17.02 1.25
N LYS A 178 -2.91 -17.89 1.29
CA LYS A 178 -3.38 -18.64 0.12
C LYS A 178 -3.86 -17.69 -1.00
N CYS A 179 -4.62 -16.65 -0.66
CA CYS A 179 -5.04 -15.65 -1.66
C CYS A 179 -3.83 -14.96 -2.31
N LEU A 180 -2.80 -14.61 -1.55
CA LEU A 180 -1.57 -14.02 -2.10
C LEU A 180 -0.83 -14.96 -3.05
N GLU A 181 -0.76 -16.25 -2.72
CA GLU A 181 -0.18 -17.26 -3.62
C GLU A 181 -0.99 -17.41 -4.90
N GLU A 182 -2.32 -17.45 -4.81
CA GLU A 182 -3.20 -17.57 -5.99
C GLU A 182 -3.10 -16.32 -6.89
N LEU A 183 -3.01 -15.13 -6.33
CA LEU A 183 -2.76 -13.91 -7.09
C LEU A 183 -1.46 -13.99 -7.89
N LYS A 184 -0.40 -14.50 -7.26
CA LYS A 184 0.89 -14.66 -7.92
C LYS A 184 0.85 -15.72 -9.02
N LYS A 185 0.21 -16.89 -8.78
CA LYS A 185 0.00 -17.97 -9.76
C LYS A 185 -0.84 -17.51 -10.95
N THR A 186 -1.83 -16.64 -10.72
CA THR A 186 -2.68 -16.06 -11.77
C THR A 186 -1.92 -15.04 -12.63
N GLY A 187 -0.70 -14.64 -12.25
CA GLY A 187 0.16 -13.76 -13.04
C GLY A 187 -0.10 -12.27 -12.81
N PHE A 188 -0.69 -11.89 -11.68
CA PHE A 188 -0.72 -10.48 -11.28
C PHE A 188 0.66 -9.99 -10.86
N GLN A 189 0.96 -8.72 -11.12
CA GLN A 189 1.95 -8.03 -10.30
C GLN A 189 1.36 -7.91 -8.88
N THR A 190 1.75 -8.85 -8.01
CA THR A 190 1.15 -9.00 -6.69
C THR A 190 1.82 -8.11 -5.67
N GLY A 191 1.00 -7.42 -4.87
CA GLY A 191 1.44 -6.62 -3.74
C GLY A 191 0.96 -7.17 -2.42
N CYS A 192 1.78 -7.03 -1.38
CA CYS A 192 1.45 -7.35 0.00
C CYS A 192 1.78 -6.16 0.92
N GLY A 193 1.79 -6.34 2.23
CA GLY A 193 2.17 -5.29 3.17
C GLY A 193 1.59 -5.49 4.55
N PHE A 194 1.99 -4.62 5.47
CA PHE A 194 1.58 -4.66 6.87
C PHE A 194 1.54 -3.26 7.49
N MET A 195 0.96 -3.14 8.69
CA MET A 195 0.96 -1.92 9.49
C MET A 195 2.14 -1.93 10.45
N VAL A 196 2.79 -0.78 10.63
CA VAL A 196 3.88 -0.60 11.61
C VAL A 196 3.31 -0.01 12.90
N GLY A 197 3.59 -0.67 14.02
CA GLY A 197 3.10 -0.25 15.34
C GLY A 197 1.61 -0.53 15.55
N SER A 198 1.05 -1.54 14.87
CA SER A 198 -0.28 -2.03 15.20
C SER A 198 -0.30 -2.64 16.60
N PRO A 199 -1.46 -2.66 17.29
CA PRO A 199 -1.56 -3.26 18.62
C PRO A 199 -0.97 -4.68 18.65
N TYR A 200 -0.25 -5.00 19.72
CA TYR A 200 0.42 -6.30 19.96
C TYR A 200 1.58 -6.62 19.00
N GLN A 201 1.98 -5.73 18.12
CA GLN A 201 3.15 -5.92 17.26
C GLN A 201 4.44 -5.91 18.09
N THR A 202 5.36 -6.84 17.82
CA THR A 202 6.68 -6.93 18.43
C THR A 202 7.77 -6.89 17.37
N VAL A 203 9.03 -6.81 17.79
CA VAL A 203 10.17 -6.89 16.86
C VAL A 203 10.17 -8.22 16.11
N GLU A 204 9.82 -9.32 16.78
CA GLU A 204 9.77 -10.66 16.20
C GLU A 204 8.66 -10.77 15.13
N THR A 205 7.48 -10.16 15.37
CA THR A 205 6.41 -10.18 14.38
C THR A 205 6.78 -9.35 13.14
N ILE A 206 7.43 -8.19 13.30
CA ILE A 206 7.96 -7.41 12.18
C ILE A 206 9.03 -8.19 11.42
N ALA A 207 9.92 -8.88 12.12
CA ALA A 207 10.95 -9.71 11.49
C ALA A 207 10.34 -10.87 10.67
N LYS A 208 9.25 -11.49 11.15
CA LYS A 208 8.48 -12.47 10.37
C LYS A 208 7.85 -11.84 9.12
N ASP A 209 7.33 -10.62 9.21
CA ASP A 209 6.80 -9.87 8.06
C ASP A 209 7.88 -9.63 7.00
N LEU A 210 9.06 -9.17 7.41
CA LEU A 210 10.19 -8.97 6.51
C LEU A 210 10.66 -10.28 5.89
N LYS A 211 10.75 -11.36 6.69
CA LYS A 211 11.12 -12.69 6.20
C LYS A 211 10.10 -13.22 5.18
N PHE A 212 8.81 -13.08 5.48
CA PHE A 212 7.75 -13.44 4.53
C PHE A 212 7.89 -12.64 3.21
N ILE A 213 8.10 -11.34 3.27
CA ILE A 213 8.27 -10.49 2.07
C ILE A 213 9.50 -10.93 1.27
N GLN A 214 10.62 -11.23 1.95
CA GLN A 214 11.83 -11.73 1.30
C GLN A 214 11.60 -13.04 0.53
N ASP A 215 10.89 -13.98 1.14
CA ASP A 215 10.63 -15.31 0.56
C ASP A 215 9.54 -15.26 -0.52
N PHE A 216 8.47 -14.51 -0.28
CA PHE A 216 7.36 -14.36 -1.21
C PHE A 216 7.75 -13.56 -2.46
N LYS A 217 8.72 -12.64 -2.37
CA LYS A 217 9.18 -11.78 -3.47
C LYS A 217 8.02 -11.09 -4.20
N PRO A 218 7.27 -10.21 -3.53
CA PRO A 218 6.19 -9.45 -4.14
C PRO A 218 6.74 -8.40 -5.12
N HIS A 219 5.90 -7.88 -5.99
CA HIS A 219 6.22 -6.77 -6.88
C HIS A 219 5.99 -5.41 -6.22
N MET A 220 5.11 -5.37 -5.21
CA MET A 220 4.73 -4.16 -4.47
C MET A 220 4.63 -4.47 -2.98
N VAL A 221 5.03 -3.52 -2.13
CA VAL A 221 4.81 -3.64 -0.68
C VAL A 221 4.29 -2.33 -0.12
N GLY A 222 3.09 -2.37 0.47
CA GLY A 222 2.48 -1.23 1.15
C GLY A 222 2.71 -1.28 2.66
N VAL A 223 3.66 -0.50 3.16
CA VAL A 223 3.93 -0.36 4.59
C VAL A 223 3.66 1.06 5.04
N GLY A 224 2.96 1.20 6.14
CA GLY A 224 2.65 2.51 6.74
C GLY A 224 2.38 2.39 8.23
N PRO A 225 2.50 3.48 8.99
CA PRO A 225 2.21 3.45 10.41
C PRO A 225 0.72 3.17 10.65
N PHE A 226 0.45 2.39 11.71
CA PHE A 226 -0.89 2.25 12.25
C PHE A 226 -1.38 3.62 12.75
N ILE A 227 -2.63 3.95 12.46
CA ILE A 227 -3.31 5.13 12.99
C ILE A 227 -4.65 4.65 13.55
N PRO A 228 -4.95 4.89 14.83
CA PRO A 228 -6.23 4.51 15.42
C PRO A 228 -7.39 5.23 14.73
N GLN A 229 -8.58 4.62 14.78
CA GLN A 229 -9.81 5.22 14.31
C GLN A 229 -10.83 5.20 15.46
N CYS A 230 -11.51 6.34 15.69
CA CYS A 230 -12.33 6.62 16.89
C CYS A 230 -13.51 5.66 17.09
N ASP A 231 -13.98 4.99 16.04
CA ASP A 231 -15.12 4.07 16.07
C ASP A 231 -14.70 2.60 15.93
N THR A 232 -13.47 2.27 16.34
CA THR A 232 -12.93 0.92 16.29
C THR A 232 -12.54 0.40 17.67
N PRO A 233 -12.39 -0.91 17.87
CA PRO A 233 -11.86 -1.47 19.11
C PRO A 233 -10.50 -0.90 19.52
N PHE A 234 -9.68 -0.46 18.57
CA PHE A 234 -8.34 0.08 18.81
C PHE A 234 -8.28 1.62 18.86
N LYS A 235 -9.40 2.27 19.15
CA LYS A 235 -9.52 3.74 19.18
C LYS A 235 -8.57 4.44 20.17
N ASP A 236 -8.25 3.76 21.28
CA ASP A 236 -7.42 4.30 22.36
C ASP A 236 -5.95 3.84 22.26
N GLU A 237 -5.61 3.08 21.21
CA GLU A 237 -4.25 2.62 20.97
C GLU A 237 -3.35 3.73 20.42
N LYS A 238 -2.06 3.61 20.67
CA LYS A 238 -1.07 4.58 20.17
C LYS A 238 -0.85 4.40 18.67
N ALA A 239 -0.67 5.51 17.96
CA ALA A 239 -0.24 5.47 16.57
C ALA A 239 1.16 4.85 16.43
N GLY A 240 1.40 4.18 15.32
CA GLY A 240 2.68 3.59 14.97
C GLY A 240 3.77 4.63 14.71
N SER A 241 5.01 4.23 14.88
CA SER A 241 6.18 5.08 14.70
C SER A 241 6.44 5.40 13.23
N VAL A 242 6.46 6.70 12.88
CA VAL A 242 6.91 7.18 11.57
C VAL A 242 8.37 6.80 11.34
N GLU A 243 9.23 7.00 12.33
CA GLU A 243 10.66 6.71 12.23
C GLU A 243 10.94 5.23 11.95
N LEU A 244 10.26 4.32 12.68
CA LEU A 244 10.38 2.88 12.40
C LEU A 244 9.86 2.54 11.00
N THR A 245 8.76 3.15 10.57
CA THR A 245 8.21 2.95 9.22
C THR A 245 9.23 3.36 8.14
N LEU A 246 9.87 4.52 8.30
CA LEU A 246 10.90 5.01 7.39
C LEU A 246 12.11 4.06 7.33
N TYR A 247 12.55 3.58 8.49
CA TYR A 247 13.63 2.61 8.58
C TYR A 247 13.29 1.29 7.86
N LEU A 248 12.07 0.78 8.05
CA LEU A 248 11.60 -0.43 7.36
C LEU A 248 11.47 -0.24 5.85
N LEU A 249 11.08 0.95 5.37
CA LEU A 249 11.10 1.27 3.93
C LEU A 249 12.52 1.15 3.36
N SER A 250 13.53 1.62 4.10
CA SER A 250 14.93 1.48 3.69
C SER A 250 15.37 0.02 3.63
N ILE A 251 15.02 -0.79 4.64
CA ILE A 251 15.30 -2.24 4.63
C ILE A 251 14.65 -2.91 3.42
N LEU A 252 13.37 -2.63 3.15
CA LEU A 252 12.62 -3.20 2.02
C LEU A 252 13.28 -2.84 0.68
N ARG A 253 13.74 -1.61 0.50
CA ARG A 253 14.45 -1.19 -0.70
C ARG A 253 15.78 -1.91 -0.88
N LEU A 254 16.55 -2.04 0.19
CA LEU A 254 17.84 -2.75 0.16
C LEU A 254 17.65 -4.26 -0.09
N MET A 255 16.60 -4.84 0.51
CA MET A 255 16.27 -6.27 0.38
C MET A 255 15.77 -6.64 -1.02
N ILE A 256 14.91 -5.81 -1.63
CA ILE A 256 14.32 -6.05 -2.95
C ILE A 256 14.47 -4.76 -3.79
N PRO A 257 15.58 -4.63 -4.53
CA PRO A 257 15.95 -3.39 -5.21
C PRO A 257 14.92 -2.82 -6.18
N ASN A 258 14.16 -3.65 -6.89
CA ASN A 258 13.18 -3.23 -7.92
C ASN A 258 11.75 -3.03 -7.35
N LEU A 259 11.55 -3.20 -6.04
CA LEU A 259 10.25 -3.16 -5.39
C LEU A 259 9.51 -1.84 -5.63
N LEU A 260 8.22 -1.91 -5.93
CA LEU A 260 7.34 -0.73 -5.98
C LEU A 260 6.84 -0.43 -4.56
N LEU A 261 7.40 0.63 -3.97
CA LEU A 261 7.14 1.04 -2.58
C LEU A 261 6.38 2.36 -2.55
N PRO A 262 5.12 2.41 -2.10
CA PRO A 262 4.42 3.66 -1.91
C PRO A 262 4.87 4.41 -0.65
N ALA A 263 5.08 5.72 -0.78
CA ALA A 263 5.03 6.63 0.35
C ALA A 263 3.56 6.82 0.72
N THR A 264 3.11 6.10 1.77
CA THR A 264 1.69 5.98 2.08
C THR A 264 1.07 7.29 2.59
N THR A 265 -0.23 7.45 2.38
CA THR A 265 -0.99 8.59 2.92
C THR A 265 -0.89 8.67 4.45
N ALA A 266 -0.78 7.53 5.14
CA ALA A 266 -0.64 7.47 6.59
C ALA A 266 0.62 8.20 7.11
N LEU A 267 1.75 8.13 6.39
CA LEU A 267 2.96 8.88 6.73
C LEU A 267 2.70 10.39 6.74
N GLY A 268 2.04 10.90 5.68
CA GLY A 268 1.67 12.32 5.59
C GLY A 268 0.56 12.73 6.57
N SER A 269 -0.29 11.79 7.00
CA SER A 269 -1.36 12.08 7.98
C SER A 269 -0.82 12.24 9.41
N ILE A 270 0.27 11.55 9.76
CA ILE A 270 0.91 11.68 11.09
C ILE A 270 1.91 12.84 11.12
N LYS A 271 2.68 13.01 10.04
CA LYS A 271 3.79 13.97 10.02
C LYS A 271 3.76 14.77 8.72
N GLU A 272 3.80 16.10 8.84
CA GLU A 272 4.03 16.97 7.69
C GLU A 272 5.37 16.63 7.03
N GLY A 273 5.40 16.52 5.71
CA GLY A 273 6.60 16.05 4.98
C GLY A 273 6.88 14.54 5.09
N GLY A 274 6.02 13.76 5.76
CA GLY A 274 6.24 12.33 5.97
C GLY A 274 6.28 11.50 4.69
N ARG A 275 5.59 11.92 3.63
CA ARG A 275 5.67 11.27 2.31
C ARG A 275 7.02 11.52 1.64
N GLU A 276 7.50 12.74 1.70
CA GLU A 276 8.81 13.16 1.18
C GLU A 276 9.93 12.40 1.89
N GLU A 277 9.85 12.27 3.21
CA GLU A 277 10.79 11.44 3.98
C GLU A 277 10.71 9.98 3.54
N GLY A 278 9.51 9.42 3.33
CA GLY A 278 9.33 8.06 2.82
C GLY A 278 10.03 7.85 1.47
N ILE A 279 9.98 8.84 0.58
CA ILE A 279 10.69 8.81 -0.70
C ILE A 279 12.21 8.83 -0.50
N LEU A 280 12.70 9.63 0.44
CA LEU A 280 14.13 9.66 0.78
C LEU A 280 14.60 8.35 1.47
N HIS A 281 13.69 7.55 1.96
CA HIS A 281 13.90 6.21 2.52
C HIS A 281 13.63 5.06 1.54
N GLY A 282 13.53 5.35 0.24
CA GLY A 282 13.44 4.32 -0.78
C GLY A 282 12.07 4.12 -1.41
N ALA A 283 11.02 4.84 -0.99
CA ALA A 283 9.74 4.80 -1.70
C ALA A 283 9.86 5.46 -3.09
N ASN A 284 9.10 4.95 -4.06
CA ASN A 284 9.13 5.41 -5.44
C ASN A 284 7.74 5.53 -6.08
N VAL A 285 6.70 5.42 -5.26
CA VAL A 285 5.29 5.53 -5.70
C VAL A 285 4.54 6.49 -4.78
N VAL A 286 3.69 7.35 -5.34
CA VAL A 286 2.68 8.13 -4.62
C VAL A 286 1.31 7.86 -5.24
N MET A 287 0.28 7.83 -4.41
CA MET A 287 -1.09 7.54 -4.84
C MET A 287 -2.00 8.74 -4.54
N PRO A 288 -2.04 9.76 -5.42
CA PRO A 288 -3.04 10.82 -5.31
C PRO A 288 -4.44 10.24 -5.44
N ASN A 289 -5.35 10.73 -4.60
CA ASN A 289 -6.74 10.29 -4.62
C ASN A 289 -7.51 11.09 -5.69
N ILE A 290 -8.13 10.39 -6.62
CA ILE A 290 -8.94 10.95 -7.71
C ILE A 290 -10.44 10.56 -7.59
N SER A 291 -10.86 10.03 -6.42
CA SER A 291 -12.27 9.80 -6.14
C SER A 291 -13.03 11.12 -5.97
N PRO A 292 -14.35 11.16 -6.15
CA PRO A 292 -15.15 12.32 -5.79
C PRO A 292 -14.97 12.71 -4.31
N MET A 293 -15.01 14.01 -3.98
CA MET A 293 -14.83 14.50 -2.61
C MET A 293 -15.81 13.84 -1.62
N THR A 294 -17.06 13.68 -2.03
CA THR A 294 -18.09 13.02 -1.23
C THR A 294 -17.73 11.58 -0.84
N ALA A 295 -17.05 10.85 -1.70
CA ALA A 295 -16.55 9.51 -1.42
C ALA A 295 -15.37 9.54 -0.45
N ARG A 296 -14.40 10.46 -0.65
CA ARG A 296 -13.22 10.59 0.22
C ARG A 296 -13.57 10.95 1.65
N GLU A 297 -14.55 11.82 1.86
CA GLU A 297 -15.04 12.20 3.17
C GLU A 297 -15.61 11.03 3.95
N LYS A 298 -16.25 10.08 3.25
CA LYS A 298 -16.85 8.88 3.81
C LYS A 298 -15.90 7.69 3.92
N TYR A 299 -14.72 7.73 3.28
CA TYR A 299 -13.73 6.65 3.30
C TYR A 299 -12.72 6.83 4.42
N GLN A 300 -13.16 6.67 5.66
CA GLN A 300 -12.41 6.94 6.88
C GLN A 300 -11.79 5.65 7.46
N LEU A 301 -10.69 5.17 6.87
CA LEU A 301 -9.97 4.00 7.37
C LEU A 301 -9.37 4.22 8.76
N TYR A 302 -8.90 5.43 9.03
CA TYR A 302 -8.27 5.88 10.27
C TYR A 302 -8.51 7.37 10.49
N ASN A 303 -8.26 7.86 11.71
CA ASN A 303 -8.47 9.27 12.07
C ASN A 303 -7.56 10.21 11.26
N ASN A 304 -8.05 11.39 10.94
CA ASN A 304 -7.30 12.45 10.25
C ASN A 304 -6.68 12.02 8.91
N LYS A 305 -7.28 11.02 8.24
CA LYS A 305 -6.84 10.64 6.90
C LYS A 305 -6.85 11.86 5.99
N LEU A 306 -5.71 12.11 5.33
CA LEU A 306 -5.60 13.21 4.37
C LEU A 306 -6.65 13.05 3.26
N LYS A 307 -7.47 14.09 3.09
CA LYS A 307 -8.53 14.14 2.07
C LYS A 307 -8.03 14.79 0.77
N THR A 308 -6.84 15.37 0.80
CA THR A 308 -6.23 16.04 -0.36
C THR A 308 -5.91 15.03 -1.45
N GLY A 309 -6.23 15.36 -2.67
CA GLY A 309 -5.97 14.56 -3.86
C GLY A 309 -5.58 15.44 -5.03
N ALA A 310 -5.21 14.80 -6.14
CA ALA A 310 -4.88 15.49 -7.39
C ALA A 310 -6.12 15.70 -8.28
N GLU A 311 -7.26 16.05 -7.68
CA GLU A 311 -8.50 16.32 -8.42
C GLU A 311 -8.36 17.44 -9.42
N THR A 312 -7.43 18.32 -9.14
CA THR A 312 -7.20 19.50 -9.96
C THR A 312 -5.75 19.51 -10.41
N LYS A 313 -5.50 20.18 -11.52
CA LYS A 313 -4.13 20.54 -11.94
C LYS A 313 -3.33 21.19 -10.80
N GLU A 314 -4.01 21.85 -9.88
CA GLU A 314 -3.42 22.47 -8.68
C GLU A 314 -2.87 21.43 -7.70
N GLY A 315 -3.61 20.36 -7.39
CA GLY A 315 -3.13 19.29 -6.49
C GLY A 315 -1.90 18.56 -7.05
N LEU A 316 -1.85 18.32 -8.38
CA LEU A 316 -0.66 17.77 -9.03
C LEU A 316 0.51 18.74 -8.98
N LYS A 317 0.26 20.04 -9.17
CA LYS A 317 1.29 21.08 -9.08
C LYS A 317 1.88 21.17 -7.68
N LEU A 318 1.06 21.13 -6.64
CA LEU A 318 1.53 21.10 -5.24
C LEU A 318 2.37 19.86 -4.96
N LEU A 319 1.98 18.70 -5.48
CA LEU A 319 2.78 17.47 -5.37
C LEU A 319 4.12 17.62 -6.09
N GLU A 320 4.12 18.18 -7.29
CA GLU A 320 5.35 18.43 -8.07
C GLU A 320 6.29 19.39 -7.36
N GLU A 321 5.78 20.49 -6.81
CA GLU A 321 6.55 21.44 -6.02
C GLU A 321 7.16 20.78 -4.77
N SER A 322 6.40 19.92 -4.09
CA SER A 322 6.87 19.15 -2.93
C SER A 322 7.99 18.18 -3.32
N LEU A 323 7.83 17.43 -4.41
CA LEU A 323 8.84 16.49 -4.91
C LEU A 323 10.11 17.21 -5.38
N ASN A 324 9.97 18.35 -6.06
CA ASN A 324 11.11 19.14 -6.53
C ASN A 324 12.00 19.63 -5.38
N LYS A 325 11.42 19.96 -4.22
CA LYS A 325 12.19 20.34 -3.01
C LYS A 325 13.15 19.25 -2.53
N ILE A 326 12.85 17.98 -2.82
CA ILE A 326 13.69 16.83 -2.47
C ILE A 326 14.44 16.24 -3.67
N GLY A 327 14.48 16.96 -4.81
CA GLY A 327 15.20 16.54 -6.02
C GLY A 327 14.52 15.38 -6.76
N ARG A 328 13.19 15.27 -6.66
CA ARG A 328 12.39 14.25 -7.35
C ARG A 328 11.42 14.89 -8.33
N THR A 329 10.98 14.12 -9.32
CA THR A 329 10.02 14.55 -10.34
C THR A 329 8.89 13.55 -10.48
N ILE A 330 7.70 14.04 -10.82
CA ILE A 330 6.57 13.17 -11.16
C ILE A 330 6.88 12.39 -12.43
N SER A 331 6.56 11.10 -12.42
CA SER A 331 6.54 10.26 -13.62
C SER A 331 5.11 9.85 -13.93
N PHE A 332 4.68 10.17 -15.14
CA PHE A 332 3.40 9.76 -15.70
C PHE A 332 3.47 8.40 -16.44
N GLU A 333 4.54 7.65 -16.27
CA GLU A 333 4.65 6.29 -16.80
C GLU A 333 3.76 5.31 -16.02
N ARG A 334 3.42 4.17 -16.63
CA ARG A 334 2.69 3.10 -15.95
C ARG A 334 3.35 2.63 -14.64
N GLY A 335 4.69 2.71 -14.57
CA GLY A 335 5.45 2.28 -13.40
C GLY A 335 5.24 0.78 -13.08
N ASP A 336 5.42 -0.08 -14.09
CA ASP A 336 5.40 -1.53 -13.89
C ASP A 336 6.65 -2.01 -13.16
N TYR A 337 6.54 -3.15 -12.49
CA TYR A 337 7.70 -3.84 -11.91
C TYR A 337 8.60 -4.36 -13.05
N LYS A 338 9.91 -4.17 -12.90
CA LYS A 338 10.94 -4.53 -13.91
C LYS A 338 11.78 -5.69 -13.43
#